data_451fdda331739b40ace52555dd0629fb
#
_entry.id   451fdda331739b40ace52555dd0629fb
#
_cell.length_a   1.000
_cell.length_b   1.000
_cell.length_c   1.000
_cell.angle_alpha   90.00
_cell.angle_beta   90.00
_cell.angle_gamma   90.00
#
_symmetry.space_group_name_H-M   'P 1'
#
loop_
_entity.id
_entity.type
_entity.pdbx_description
1 polymer ?
#
loop_
_entity_poly.entity_id
_entity_poly.type
_entity_poly.pdbx_seq_one_letter_code
_entity_poly.pdbx_strand_id
1 'polypeptide(L)'
;MDDKTQKPVNPLQAYFRKPAIYITLPSKGQFNTPEELVIPETGEIPVYPMTAKDEILMRTPDALMNGATTVDVIQSCVPAVKNAWKLSALDIDMILVSIRIASYGETTEIKGVCPKCREENNYELDLRTIVDKVSDPDFRPSLQVGDLTLHFKPLTYEVATKEALKNFEQQRMIQSISNSDVDEDERIKKFQDAFVRLTMYSVGILAETVGKITMPDGTEVTDKDQIGEFVANADRSIFNKIKDHLDSTRQKTTIDPIQFECRGTTDLEGNVTPCGEKWQQPFTIDNSTFFG
;
A
#
# COMPACT_ATOMS: atom_id res chain seq x y z
N MET A 1 -19.85 47.52 -1.96
CA MET A 1 -18.50 47.72 -2.50
C MET A 1 -17.54 46.94 -1.59
N ASP A 2 -17.36 45.65 -1.89
CA ASP A 2 -16.43 44.80 -1.12
C ASP A 2 -15.06 44.91 -1.76
N ASP A 3 -14.21 45.67 -1.11
CA ASP A 3 -12.80 45.77 -1.41
C ASP A 3 -12.11 44.49 -1.00
N LYS A 4 -12.04 43.50 -1.94
CA LYS A 4 -11.19 42.33 -1.79
C LYS A 4 -9.73 42.79 -1.90
N THR A 5 -9.14 43.20 -0.81
CA THR A 5 -7.70 43.40 -0.65
C THR A 5 -6.99 42.10 -1.02
N GLN A 6 -6.54 41.97 -2.26
CA GLN A 6 -5.63 40.92 -2.68
C GLN A 6 -4.37 41.00 -1.82
N LYS A 7 -4.11 39.98 -1.03
CA LYS A 7 -2.84 39.88 -0.29
C LYS A 7 -1.69 40.04 -1.30
N PRO A 8 -0.68 40.85 -1.01
CA PRO A 8 0.45 40.99 -1.90
C PRO A 8 1.11 39.62 -2.16
N VAL A 9 1.36 39.30 -3.41
CA VAL A 9 2.04 38.09 -3.82
C VAL A 9 3.43 38.07 -3.18
N ASN A 10 3.73 36.99 -2.44
CA ASN A 10 5.04 36.86 -1.81
C ASN A 10 6.13 36.71 -2.90
N PRO A 11 7.10 37.66 -3.00
CA PRO A 11 8.14 37.62 -4.02
C PRO A 11 9.05 36.40 -3.90
N LEU A 12 9.08 35.73 -2.75
CA LEU A 12 9.85 34.51 -2.54
C LEU A 12 9.21 33.26 -3.16
N GLN A 13 7.98 33.33 -3.69
CA GLN A 13 7.33 32.19 -4.38
C GLN A 13 8.16 31.66 -5.55
N ALA A 14 8.94 32.48 -6.23
CA ALA A 14 9.83 32.09 -7.32
C ALA A 14 10.94 31.12 -6.86
N TYR A 15 11.22 31.08 -5.56
CA TYR A 15 12.25 30.21 -4.94
C TYR A 15 11.66 29.00 -4.22
N PHE A 16 10.35 28.81 -4.30
CA PHE A 16 9.74 27.62 -3.74
C PHE A 16 10.16 26.36 -4.53
N ARG A 17 9.99 25.20 -3.88
CA ARG A 17 10.31 23.89 -4.48
C ARG A 17 9.68 23.73 -5.86
N LYS A 18 10.41 23.08 -6.76
CA LYS A 18 9.96 22.73 -8.12
C LYS A 18 9.80 21.22 -8.22
N PRO A 19 9.04 20.70 -9.19
CA PRO A 19 9.00 19.27 -9.45
C PRO A 19 10.40 18.74 -9.67
N ALA A 20 10.76 17.64 -9.01
CA ALA A 20 12.04 16.97 -9.19
C ALA A 20 11.94 15.83 -10.20
N ILE A 21 10.80 15.10 -10.20
CA ILE A 21 10.53 14.00 -11.12
C ILE A 21 9.08 14.03 -11.59
N TYR A 22 8.80 13.29 -12.66
CA TYR A 22 7.46 13.07 -13.19
C TYR A 22 7.21 11.57 -13.23
N ILE A 23 6.01 11.14 -12.87
CA ILE A 23 5.66 9.72 -12.80
C ILE A 23 4.31 9.44 -13.44
N THR A 24 4.15 8.23 -13.99
CA THR A 24 2.86 7.67 -14.38
C THR A 24 2.40 6.71 -13.29
N LEU A 25 1.17 6.90 -12.79
CA LEU A 25 0.62 6.00 -11.78
C LEU A 25 0.31 4.62 -12.38
N PRO A 26 0.54 3.52 -11.63
CA PRO A 26 0.18 2.17 -12.07
C PRO A 26 -1.29 2.04 -12.49
N SER A 27 -2.22 2.64 -11.74
CA SER A 27 -3.65 2.63 -12.05
C SER A 27 -4.03 3.53 -13.24
N LYS A 28 -3.15 4.43 -13.66
CA LYS A 28 -3.44 5.49 -14.65
C LYS A 28 -4.69 6.32 -14.28
N GLY A 29 -5.04 6.37 -12.98
CA GLY A 29 -6.21 7.09 -12.46
C GLY A 29 -7.57 6.51 -12.84
N GLN A 30 -7.63 5.27 -13.34
CA GLN A 30 -8.86 4.66 -13.88
C GLN A 30 -9.98 4.46 -12.85
N PHE A 31 -9.64 4.47 -11.56
CA PHE A 31 -10.57 4.23 -10.45
C PHE A 31 -10.87 5.50 -9.65
N ASN A 32 -10.36 6.65 -10.10
CA ASN A 32 -10.48 7.92 -9.39
C ASN A 32 -11.31 8.92 -10.19
N THR A 33 -12.04 9.77 -9.46
CA THR A 33 -12.74 10.92 -10.03
C THR A 33 -11.80 12.13 -10.16
N PRO A 34 -12.12 13.14 -10.99
CA PRO A 34 -11.32 14.37 -11.08
C PRO A 34 -11.22 15.15 -9.76
N GLU A 35 -12.17 14.96 -8.84
CA GLU A 35 -12.15 15.55 -7.50
C GLU A 35 -11.13 14.86 -6.57
N GLU A 36 -10.73 13.64 -6.88
CA GLU A 36 -9.76 12.85 -6.12
C GLU A 36 -8.35 12.93 -6.70
N LEU A 37 -8.25 12.88 -8.03
CA LEU A 37 -6.98 12.86 -8.76
C LEU A 37 -7.11 13.58 -10.11
N VAL A 38 -6.21 14.52 -10.38
CA VAL A 38 -6.14 15.24 -11.65
C VAL A 38 -4.92 14.77 -12.42
N ILE A 39 -5.13 13.99 -13.48
CA ILE A 39 -4.04 13.55 -14.38
C ILE A 39 -3.97 14.51 -15.56
N PRO A 40 -2.78 15.11 -15.83
CA PRO A 40 -2.56 15.92 -17.03
C PRO A 40 -2.73 15.09 -18.32
N GLU A 41 -2.93 15.76 -19.45
CA GLU A 41 -3.04 15.09 -20.76
C GLU A 41 -1.81 14.24 -21.14
N THR A 42 -0.65 14.58 -20.59
CA THR A 42 0.59 13.81 -20.77
C THR A 42 0.55 12.44 -20.07
N GLY A 43 -0.37 12.24 -19.12
CA GLY A 43 -0.41 11.05 -18.27
C GLY A 43 0.59 11.07 -17.11
N GLU A 44 1.49 12.05 -17.07
CA GLU A 44 2.53 12.17 -16.06
C GLU A 44 2.15 13.22 -15.02
N ILE A 45 2.35 12.90 -13.74
CA ILE A 45 2.10 13.82 -12.63
C ILE A 45 3.43 14.29 -12.01
N PRO A 46 3.56 15.60 -11.69
CA PRO A 46 4.76 16.13 -11.08
C PRO A 46 4.85 15.74 -9.60
N VAL A 47 6.04 15.34 -9.17
CA VAL A 47 6.37 15.04 -7.77
C VAL A 47 7.39 16.05 -7.26
N TYR A 48 7.07 16.69 -6.15
CA TYR A 48 7.89 17.69 -5.49
C TYR A 48 8.64 17.08 -4.30
N PRO A 49 9.86 17.54 -3.99
CA PRO A 49 10.56 17.11 -2.78
C PRO A 49 9.79 17.53 -1.53
N MET A 50 9.98 16.81 -0.44
CA MET A 50 9.39 17.15 0.87
C MET A 50 9.88 18.51 1.37
N THR A 51 9.01 19.20 2.10
CA THR A 51 9.39 20.36 2.92
C THR A 51 9.85 19.90 4.29
N ALA A 52 10.53 20.77 5.05
CA ALA A 52 10.89 20.48 6.45
C ALA A 52 9.66 20.11 7.31
N LYS A 53 8.48 20.69 7.00
CA LYS A 53 7.24 20.32 7.67
C LYS A 53 6.83 18.89 7.34
N ASP A 54 6.92 18.47 6.07
CA ASP A 54 6.58 17.12 5.62
C ASP A 54 7.50 16.09 6.28
N GLU A 55 8.81 16.39 6.39
CA GLU A 55 9.79 15.53 7.06
C GLU A 55 9.48 15.35 8.56
N ILE A 56 9.12 16.42 9.26
CA ILE A 56 8.73 16.36 10.68
C ILE A 56 7.48 15.48 10.84
N LEU A 57 6.49 15.64 9.96
CA LEU A 57 5.29 14.85 9.97
C LEU A 57 5.61 13.35 9.78
N MET A 58 6.45 12.98 8.81
CA MET A 58 6.81 11.59 8.54
C MET A 58 7.58 10.92 9.69
N ARG A 59 8.22 11.67 10.57
CA ARG A 59 8.93 11.17 11.75
C ARG A 59 8.04 11.05 13.00
N THR A 60 6.76 11.40 12.92
CA THR A 60 5.84 11.35 14.07
C THR A 60 5.16 10.00 14.15
N PRO A 61 5.49 9.10 15.13
CA PRO A 61 5.04 7.71 15.15
C PRO A 61 3.52 7.53 15.18
N ASP A 62 2.81 8.32 15.98
CA ASP A 62 1.36 8.16 16.16
C ASP A 62 0.55 8.47 14.89
N ALA A 63 1.05 9.36 14.06
CA ALA A 63 0.41 9.72 12.79
C ALA A 63 0.63 8.65 11.70
N LEU A 64 1.67 7.83 11.81
CA LEU A 64 1.98 6.77 10.85
C LEU A 64 1.01 5.58 10.97
N MET A 65 0.51 5.29 12.16
CA MET A 65 -0.36 4.14 12.38
C MET A 65 -1.74 4.28 11.73
N ASN A 66 -2.25 5.49 11.56
CA ASN A 66 -3.57 5.74 10.99
C ASN A 66 -3.54 6.20 9.52
N GLY A 67 -2.35 6.35 8.92
CA GLY A 67 -2.17 6.75 7.52
C GLY A 67 -2.41 8.24 7.22
N ALA A 68 -2.84 9.05 8.19
CA ALA A 68 -3.20 10.45 7.96
C ALA A 68 -1.97 11.28 7.54
N THR A 69 -0.83 11.08 8.21
CA THR A 69 0.42 11.75 7.86
C THR A 69 0.89 11.41 6.45
N THR A 70 0.78 10.16 6.07
CA THR A 70 1.10 9.70 4.70
C THR A 70 0.25 10.46 3.68
N VAL A 71 -1.05 10.59 3.92
CA VAL A 71 -1.98 11.34 3.05
C VAL A 71 -1.60 12.81 2.97
N ASP A 72 -1.32 13.45 4.10
CA ASP A 72 -0.93 14.87 4.15
C ASP A 72 0.36 15.13 3.36
N VAL A 73 1.37 14.27 3.51
CA VAL A 73 2.65 14.38 2.80
C VAL A 73 2.47 14.13 1.30
N ILE A 74 1.68 13.13 0.91
CA ILE A 74 1.38 12.87 -0.50
C ILE A 74 0.69 14.07 -1.13
N GLN A 75 -0.34 14.63 -0.51
CA GLN A 75 -1.07 15.78 -1.04
C GLN A 75 -0.20 17.06 -1.08
N SER A 76 0.76 17.16 -0.16
CA SER A 76 1.77 18.23 -0.19
C SER A 76 2.74 18.08 -1.36
N CYS A 77 3.31 16.88 -1.56
CA CYS A 77 4.35 16.61 -2.54
C CYS A 77 3.81 16.34 -3.96
N VAL A 78 2.54 15.91 -4.08
CA VAL A 78 1.88 15.61 -5.36
C VAL A 78 0.56 16.37 -5.45
N PRO A 79 0.56 17.65 -5.83
CA PRO A 79 -0.67 18.49 -5.86
C PRO A 79 -1.75 18.00 -6.80
N ALA A 80 -1.43 17.10 -7.74
CA ALA A 80 -2.38 16.41 -8.60
C ALA A 80 -3.32 15.49 -7.81
N VAL A 81 -2.85 14.95 -6.68
CA VAL A 81 -3.63 14.12 -5.75
C VAL A 81 -4.41 15.05 -4.82
N LYS A 82 -5.73 15.06 -4.96
CA LYS A 82 -6.65 15.85 -4.12
C LYS A 82 -7.13 15.09 -2.90
N ASN A 83 -7.25 13.75 -3.04
CA ASN A 83 -7.65 12.87 -1.95
C ASN A 83 -6.89 11.54 -2.02
N ALA A 84 -5.75 11.45 -1.34
CA ALA A 84 -4.92 10.26 -1.34
C ALA A 84 -5.58 9.03 -0.69
N TRP A 85 -6.57 9.22 0.19
CA TRP A 85 -7.35 8.11 0.76
C TRP A 85 -8.05 7.25 -0.30
N LYS A 86 -8.40 7.85 -1.44
CA LYS A 86 -9.15 7.19 -2.52
C LYS A 86 -8.27 6.54 -3.59
N LEU A 87 -6.95 6.76 -3.55
CA LEU A 87 -6.01 6.11 -4.45
C LEU A 87 -5.87 4.62 -4.08
N SER A 88 -5.44 3.82 -5.06
CA SER A 88 -5.07 2.43 -4.80
C SER A 88 -3.82 2.35 -3.90
N ALA A 89 -3.69 1.27 -3.11
CA ALA A 89 -2.51 1.07 -2.27
C ALA A 89 -1.22 1.05 -3.12
N LEU A 90 -1.26 0.45 -4.32
CA LEU A 90 -0.10 0.41 -5.22
C LEU A 90 0.28 1.80 -5.75
N ASP A 91 -0.70 2.67 -6.07
CA ASP A 91 -0.41 4.05 -6.45
C ASP A 91 0.25 4.81 -5.29
N ILE A 92 -0.21 4.58 -4.06
CA ILE A 92 0.38 5.16 -2.85
C ILE A 92 1.83 4.73 -2.69
N ASP A 93 2.12 3.43 -2.80
CA ASP A 93 3.49 2.92 -2.69
C ASP A 93 4.41 3.55 -3.74
N MET A 94 3.93 3.65 -4.99
CA MET A 94 4.67 4.26 -6.08
C MET A 94 4.93 5.75 -5.82
N ILE A 95 3.94 6.49 -5.33
CA ILE A 95 4.07 7.91 -4.98
C ILE A 95 5.09 8.07 -3.84
N LEU A 96 5.06 7.23 -2.80
CA LEU A 96 6.00 7.29 -1.68
C LEU A 96 7.44 7.06 -2.12
N VAL A 97 7.68 6.04 -2.97
CA VAL A 97 9.01 5.80 -3.57
C VAL A 97 9.46 7.03 -4.37
N SER A 98 8.54 7.63 -5.13
CA SER A 98 8.84 8.80 -5.95
C SER A 98 9.12 10.06 -5.12
N ILE A 99 8.41 10.26 -4.02
CA ILE A 99 8.69 11.35 -3.06
C ILE A 99 10.07 11.15 -2.42
N ARG A 100 10.44 9.90 -2.10
CA ARG A 100 11.78 9.57 -1.58
C ARG A 100 12.87 9.92 -2.58
N ILE A 101 12.69 9.54 -3.86
CA ILE A 101 13.61 9.91 -4.95
C ILE A 101 13.71 11.42 -5.08
N ALA A 102 12.58 12.13 -5.12
CA ALA A 102 12.52 13.58 -5.27
C ALA A 102 13.21 14.33 -4.13
N SER A 103 13.20 13.77 -2.90
CA SER A 103 13.69 14.43 -1.68
C SER A 103 15.14 14.10 -1.33
N TYR A 104 15.56 12.85 -1.55
CA TYR A 104 16.86 12.34 -1.06
C TYR A 104 17.72 11.67 -2.16
N GLY A 105 17.22 11.63 -3.39
CA GLY A 105 17.92 11.00 -4.51
C GLY A 105 17.47 9.55 -4.76
N GLU A 106 18.05 8.98 -5.80
CA GLU A 106 17.59 7.74 -6.44
C GLU A 106 17.99 6.47 -5.68
N THR A 107 18.98 6.56 -4.80
CA THR A 107 19.51 5.41 -4.06
C THR A 107 19.13 5.46 -2.58
N THR A 108 18.96 4.28 -1.98
CA THR A 108 18.77 4.11 -0.54
C THR A 108 19.55 2.91 -0.04
N GLU A 109 20.05 3.00 1.19
CA GLU A 109 20.65 1.85 1.86
C GLU A 109 19.56 0.98 2.47
N ILE A 110 19.65 -0.31 2.23
CA ILE A 110 18.78 -1.31 2.84
C ILE A 110 19.61 -2.36 3.55
N LYS A 111 19.07 -2.88 4.65
CA LYS A 111 19.73 -3.91 5.46
C LYS A 111 19.09 -5.26 5.21
N GLY A 112 19.93 -6.27 5.03
CA GLY A 112 19.51 -7.65 4.91
C GLY A 112 20.28 -8.55 5.88
N VAL A 113 19.55 -9.34 6.68
CA VAL A 113 20.16 -10.34 7.58
C VAL A 113 20.22 -11.68 6.87
N CYS A 114 21.43 -12.22 6.69
CA CYS A 114 21.63 -13.50 6.04
C CYS A 114 20.96 -14.63 6.82
N PRO A 115 20.09 -15.47 6.21
CA PRO A 115 19.44 -16.57 6.91
C PRO A 115 20.41 -17.68 7.36
N LYS A 116 21.59 -17.77 6.72
CA LYS A 116 22.59 -18.82 6.99
C LYS A 116 23.58 -18.42 8.08
N CYS A 117 24.29 -17.30 7.93
CA CYS A 117 25.31 -16.88 8.89
C CYS A 117 24.83 -15.81 9.87
N ARG A 118 23.61 -15.26 9.67
CA ARG A 118 22.98 -14.20 10.46
C ARG A 118 23.72 -12.86 10.44
N GLU A 119 24.68 -12.70 9.53
CA GLU A 119 25.39 -11.44 9.34
C GLU A 119 24.46 -10.40 8.72
N GLU A 120 24.50 -9.18 9.26
CA GLU A 120 23.81 -8.02 8.69
C GLU A 120 24.67 -7.44 7.56
N ASN A 121 24.10 -7.32 6.38
CA ASN A 121 24.74 -6.73 5.22
C ASN A 121 23.98 -5.50 4.77
N ASN A 122 24.70 -4.43 4.42
CA ASN A 122 24.13 -3.22 3.83
C ASN A 122 24.22 -3.32 2.30
N TYR A 123 23.11 -2.96 1.65
CA TYR A 123 23.01 -2.94 0.18
C TYR A 123 22.50 -1.58 -0.27
N GLU A 124 23.01 -1.12 -1.38
CA GLU A 124 22.51 0.06 -2.05
C GLU A 124 21.43 -0.39 -3.06
N LEU A 125 20.24 0.19 -2.94
CA LEU A 125 19.10 -0.07 -3.81
C LEU A 125 18.81 1.17 -4.66
N ASP A 126 18.80 1.00 -5.99
CA ASP A 126 18.31 2.03 -6.91
C ASP A 126 16.78 1.96 -6.97
N LEU A 127 16.13 2.97 -6.41
CA LEU A 127 14.66 3.07 -6.32
C LEU A 127 13.97 3.23 -7.68
N ARG A 128 14.70 3.69 -8.72
CA ARG A 128 14.15 3.77 -10.09
C ARG A 128 13.80 2.38 -10.62
N THR A 129 14.56 1.36 -10.22
CA THR A 129 14.27 -0.02 -10.62
C THR A 129 12.91 -0.51 -10.12
N ILE A 130 12.42 0.07 -9.02
CA ILE A 130 11.08 -0.21 -8.49
C ILE A 130 10.03 0.53 -9.33
N VAL A 131 10.26 1.83 -9.60
CA VAL A 131 9.34 2.66 -10.39
C VAL A 131 9.17 2.10 -11.80
N ASP A 132 10.26 1.67 -12.45
CA ASP A 132 10.25 1.17 -13.82
C ASP A 132 9.57 -0.20 -13.98
N LYS A 133 9.63 -1.05 -12.94
CA LYS A 133 9.08 -2.40 -12.97
C LYS A 133 7.56 -2.47 -12.80
N VAL A 134 6.96 -1.50 -12.14
CA VAL A 134 5.50 -1.49 -11.84
C VAL A 134 4.68 -0.93 -13.00
N SER A 135 5.11 -1.15 -14.22
CA SER A 135 4.67 -0.41 -15.42
C SER A 135 3.41 -0.89 -16.06
N ASP A 136 2.50 -1.55 -15.67
CA ASP A 136 1.16 -1.80 -16.27
C ASP A 136 0.45 -3.05 -15.70
N PRO A 137 0.09 -3.04 -14.42
CA PRO A 137 -0.71 -4.13 -13.87
C PRO A 137 -2.11 -4.10 -14.49
N ASP A 138 -2.61 -5.27 -14.88
CA ASP A 138 -4.01 -5.41 -15.26
C ASP A 138 -4.89 -5.32 -14.00
N PHE A 139 -5.34 -4.10 -13.67
CA PHE A 139 -6.25 -3.85 -12.57
C PHE A 139 -7.70 -4.25 -12.83
N ARG A 140 -8.02 -4.70 -14.05
CA ARG A 140 -9.38 -5.03 -14.46
C ARG A 140 -9.57 -6.50 -14.83
N PRO A 141 -8.94 -7.46 -14.15
CA PRO A 141 -9.26 -8.84 -14.46
C PRO A 141 -10.72 -9.09 -14.12
N SER A 142 -11.44 -9.66 -15.06
CA SER A 142 -12.77 -10.18 -14.80
C SER A 142 -12.66 -11.68 -14.51
N LEU A 143 -13.49 -12.18 -13.61
CA LEU A 143 -13.61 -13.58 -13.28
C LEU A 143 -15.00 -14.08 -13.65
N GLN A 144 -15.04 -15.14 -14.47
CA GLN A 144 -16.29 -15.83 -14.77
C GLN A 144 -16.60 -16.83 -13.64
N VAL A 145 -17.76 -16.68 -13.01
CA VAL A 145 -18.24 -17.56 -11.94
C VAL A 145 -19.64 -18.03 -12.29
N GLY A 146 -19.76 -19.24 -12.85
CA GLY A 146 -21.01 -19.69 -13.47
C GLY A 146 -21.40 -18.76 -14.60
N ASP A 147 -22.61 -18.24 -14.53
CA ASP A 147 -23.17 -17.30 -15.53
C ASP A 147 -22.89 -15.81 -15.19
N LEU A 148 -22.20 -15.56 -14.07
CA LEU A 148 -21.87 -14.20 -13.62
C LEU A 148 -20.45 -13.80 -14.03
N THR A 149 -20.26 -12.53 -14.37
CA THR A 149 -18.93 -11.95 -14.57
C THR A 149 -18.65 -10.93 -13.48
N LEU A 150 -17.68 -11.22 -12.63
CA LEU A 150 -17.21 -10.34 -11.55
C LEU A 150 -16.08 -9.46 -12.09
N HIS A 151 -16.18 -8.15 -11.89
CA HIS A 151 -15.15 -7.17 -12.24
C HIS A 151 -14.52 -6.63 -10.97
N PHE A 152 -13.19 -6.72 -10.89
CA PHE A 152 -12.45 -6.32 -9.69
C PHE A 152 -11.88 -4.91 -9.80
N LYS A 153 -11.65 -4.31 -8.66
CA LYS A 153 -10.94 -3.03 -8.48
C LYS A 153 -9.93 -3.17 -7.34
N PRO A 154 -8.83 -2.40 -7.34
CA PRO A 154 -7.90 -2.39 -6.23
C PRO A 154 -8.56 -1.82 -4.97
N LEU A 155 -8.09 -2.26 -3.80
CA LEU A 155 -8.45 -1.62 -2.54
C LEU A 155 -7.89 -0.20 -2.50
N THR A 156 -8.70 0.73 -2.01
CA THR A 156 -8.24 2.09 -1.73
C THR A 156 -7.32 2.11 -0.50
N TYR A 157 -6.46 3.11 -0.41
CA TYR A 157 -5.58 3.29 0.75
C TYR A 157 -6.36 3.40 2.06
N GLU A 158 -7.53 4.05 2.03
CA GLU A 158 -8.43 4.15 3.19
C GLU A 158 -8.85 2.76 3.69
N VAL A 159 -9.31 1.89 2.79
CA VAL A 159 -9.74 0.54 3.15
C VAL A 159 -8.56 -0.29 3.62
N ALA A 160 -7.44 -0.25 2.89
CA ALA A 160 -6.23 -0.99 3.24
C ALA A 160 -5.66 -0.59 4.62
N THR A 161 -5.65 0.71 4.95
CA THR A 161 -5.20 1.20 6.25
C THR A 161 -6.13 0.77 7.38
N LYS A 162 -7.44 0.88 7.18
CA LYS A 162 -8.44 0.40 8.15
C LYS A 162 -8.32 -1.10 8.39
N GLU A 163 -8.02 -1.85 7.33
CA GLU A 163 -7.79 -3.28 7.40
C GLU A 163 -6.54 -3.62 8.21
N ALA A 164 -5.42 -2.96 7.92
CA ALA A 164 -4.17 -3.17 8.63
C ALA A 164 -4.33 -2.88 10.15
N LEU A 165 -5.01 -1.79 10.49
CA LEU A 165 -5.28 -1.42 11.89
C LEU A 165 -6.14 -2.48 12.59
N LYS A 166 -7.24 -2.93 11.97
CA LYS A 166 -8.08 -3.97 12.54
C LYS A 166 -7.36 -5.30 12.70
N ASN A 167 -6.54 -5.69 11.73
CA ASN A 167 -5.72 -6.90 11.84
C ASN A 167 -4.74 -6.81 13.01
N PHE A 168 -4.10 -5.65 13.20
CA PHE A 168 -3.22 -5.40 14.33
C PHE A 168 -3.97 -5.50 15.68
N GLU A 169 -5.14 -4.87 15.79
CA GLU A 169 -5.98 -4.95 16.99
C GLU A 169 -6.40 -6.40 17.31
N GLN A 170 -6.78 -7.17 16.28
CA GLN A 170 -7.14 -8.58 16.44
C GLN A 170 -5.95 -9.45 16.87
N GLN A 171 -4.77 -9.24 16.30
CA GLN A 171 -3.56 -9.94 16.73
C GLN A 171 -3.22 -9.66 18.18
N ARG A 172 -3.30 -8.39 18.61
CA ARG A 172 -3.12 -8.02 20.02
C ARG A 172 -4.15 -8.68 20.93
N MET A 173 -5.41 -8.74 20.50
CA MET A 173 -6.48 -9.41 21.25
C MET A 173 -6.20 -10.91 21.40
N ILE A 174 -5.80 -11.60 20.33
CA ILE A 174 -5.44 -13.02 20.35
C ILE A 174 -4.26 -13.26 21.32
N GLN A 175 -3.22 -12.42 21.27
CA GLN A 175 -2.10 -12.51 22.21
C GLN A 175 -2.53 -12.28 23.67
N SER A 176 -3.42 -11.31 23.90
CA SER A 176 -3.97 -11.04 25.22
C SER A 176 -4.79 -12.22 25.75
N ILE A 177 -5.61 -12.86 24.91
CA ILE A 177 -6.38 -14.06 25.27
C ILE A 177 -5.43 -15.22 25.62
N SER A 178 -4.35 -15.41 24.83
CA SER A 178 -3.34 -16.46 25.06
C SER A 178 -2.62 -16.31 26.41
N ASN A 179 -2.41 -15.07 26.86
CA ASN A 179 -1.68 -14.73 28.08
C ASN A 179 -2.60 -14.49 29.30
N SER A 180 -3.93 -14.67 29.14
CA SER A 180 -4.88 -14.43 30.24
C SER A 180 -5.04 -15.64 31.16
N ASP A 181 -5.17 -15.39 32.47
CA ASP A 181 -5.47 -16.39 33.51
C ASP A 181 -6.96 -16.77 33.59
N VAL A 182 -7.64 -16.83 32.43
CA VAL A 182 -9.04 -17.25 32.37
C VAL A 182 -9.15 -18.75 32.25
N ASP A 183 -10.29 -19.30 32.66
CA ASP A 183 -10.64 -20.69 32.50
C ASP A 183 -10.57 -21.14 31.03
N GLU A 184 -10.22 -22.39 30.82
CA GLU A 184 -9.97 -22.96 29.46
C GLU A 184 -11.20 -22.84 28.55
N ASP A 185 -12.40 -23.07 29.10
CA ASP A 185 -13.67 -22.98 28.34
C ASP A 185 -13.96 -21.52 27.92
N GLU A 186 -13.72 -20.57 28.80
CA GLU A 186 -13.87 -19.15 28.48
C GLU A 186 -12.85 -18.67 27.45
N ARG A 187 -11.61 -19.17 27.53
CA ARG A 187 -10.57 -18.89 26.56
C ARG A 187 -10.93 -19.44 25.17
N ILE A 188 -11.42 -20.67 25.06
CA ILE A 188 -11.88 -21.27 23.82
C ILE A 188 -13.00 -20.45 23.19
N LYS A 189 -13.98 -20.02 23.99
CA LYS A 189 -15.10 -19.18 23.50
C LYS A 189 -14.60 -17.83 22.95
N LYS A 190 -13.69 -17.17 23.66
CA LYS A 190 -13.10 -15.90 23.20
C LYS A 190 -12.32 -16.08 21.89
N PHE A 191 -11.60 -17.20 21.71
CA PHE A 191 -10.94 -17.51 20.44
C PHE A 191 -11.94 -17.75 19.32
N GLN A 192 -13.00 -18.51 19.56
CA GLN A 192 -14.04 -18.76 18.57
C GLN A 192 -14.71 -17.45 18.12
N ASP A 193 -15.07 -16.56 19.04
CA ASP A 193 -15.66 -15.27 18.74
C ASP A 193 -14.70 -14.34 17.96
N ALA A 194 -13.41 -14.38 18.27
CA ALA A 194 -12.39 -13.62 17.54
C ALA A 194 -12.24 -14.16 16.10
N PHE A 195 -12.23 -15.48 15.95
CA PHE A 195 -12.12 -16.14 14.64
C PHE A 195 -13.32 -15.86 13.73
N VAL A 196 -14.55 -15.90 14.28
CA VAL A 196 -15.76 -15.56 13.54
C VAL A 196 -15.69 -14.10 13.05
N ARG A 197 -15.29 -13.16 13.92
CA ARG A 197 -15.13 -11.75 13.53
C ARG A 197 -14.09 -11.56 12.44
N LEU A 198 -12.94 -12.23 12.52
CA LEU A 198 -11.90 -12.20 11.49
C LEU A 198 -12.41 -12.73 10.15
N THR A 199 -13.16 -13.83 10.18
CA THR A 199 -13.72 -14.43 8.96
C THR A 199 -14.73 -13.49 8.31
N MET A 200 -15.67 -12.93 9.07
CA MET A 200 -16.65 -11.97 8.56
C MET A 200 -15.97 -10.72 7.98
N TYR A 201 -14.93 -10.25 8.65
CA TYR A 201 -14.16 -9.11 8.18
C TYR A 201 -13.43 -9.41 6.85
N SER A 202 -12.81 -10.57 6.74
CA SER A 202 -12.14 -11.01 5.49
C SER A 202 -13.12 -11.10 4.32
N VAL A 203 -14.35 -11.59 4.57
CA VAL A 203 -15.43 -11.62 3.56
C VAL A 203 -15.80 -10.19 3.12
N GLY A 204 -15.91 -9.25 4.06
CA GLY A 204 -16.21 -7.85 3.75
C GLY A 204 -15.13 -7.20 2.88
N ILE A 205 -13.85 -7.49 3.14
CA ILE A 205 -12.74 -7.00 2.33
C ILE A 205 -12.80 -7.55 0.90
N LEU A 206 -13.07 -8.86 0.76
CA LEU A 206 -13.25 -9.47 -0.56
C LEU A 206 -14.39 -8.77 -1.33
N ALA A 207 -15.51 -8.49 -0.67
CA ALA A 207 -16.62 -7.76 -1.29
C ALA A 207 -16.21 -6.35 -1.76
N GLU A 208 -15.39 -5.63 -1.01
CA GLU A 208 -14.89 -4.29 -1.40
C GLU A 208 -14.01 -4.32 -2.65
N THR A 209 -13.35 -5.45 -2.95
CA THR A 209 -12.56 -5.60 -4.18
C THR A 209 -13.40 -5.86 -5.41
N VAL A 210 -14.66 -6.29 -5.26
CA VAL A 210 -15.59 -6.47 -6.37
C VAL A 210 -16.22 -5.12 -6.71
N GLY A 211 -15.86 -4.56 -7.84
CA GLY A 211 -16.38 -3.26 -8.28
C GLY A 211 -17.76 -3.35 -8.92
N LYS A 212 -18.04 -4.50 -9.60
CA LYS A 212 -19.27 -4.70 -10.37
C LYS A 212 -19.47 -6.19 -10.65
N ILE A 213 -20.73 -6.63 -10.69
CA ILE A 213 -21.12 -7.97 -11.15
C ILE A 213 -22.04 -7.81 -12.36
N THR A 214 -21.71 -8.45 -13.49
CA THR A 214 -22.56 -8.48 -14.68
C THR A 214 -23.31 -9.80 -14.72
N MET A 215 -24.63 -9.75 -14.84
CA MET A 215 -25.54 -10.89 -14.95
C MET A 215 -25.64 -11.36 -16.42
N PRO A 216 -26.17 -12.57 -16.70
CA PRO A 216 -26.30 -13.12 -18.06
C PRO A 216 -27.18 -12.29 -19.01
N ASP A 217 -28.12 -11.54 -18.46
CA ASP A 217 -29.01 -10.64 -19.20
C ASP A 217 -28.36 -9.27 -19.49
N GLY A 218 -27.10 -9.06 -19.08
CA GLY A 218 -26.38 -7.80 -19.22
C GLY A 218 -26.66 -6.79 -18.10
N THR A 219 -27.50 -7.13 -17.11
CA THR A 219 -27.72 -6.26 -15.95
C THR A 219 -26.43 -6.14 -15.12
N GLU A 220 -26.09 -4.92 -14.73
CA GLU A 220 -24.92 -4.62 -13.91
C GLU A 220 -25.33 -4.27 -12.46
N VAL A 221 -24.78 -5.00 -11.50
CA VAL A 221 -24.94 -4.76 -10.06
C VAL A 221 -23.68 -4.06 -9.57
N THR A 222 -23.83 -2.82 -9.10
CA THR A 222 -22.74 -1.98 -8.55
C THR A 222 -22.99 -1.61 -7.08
N ASP A 223 -24.16 -1.97 -6.55
CA ASP A 223 -24.51 -1.70 -5.17
C ASP A 223 -23.66 -2.56 -4.23
N LYS A 224 -22.98 -1.89 -3.30
CA LYS A 224 -22.01 -2.53 -2.40
C LYS A 224 -22.64 -3.50 -1.42
N ASP A 225 -23.86 -3.20 -0.95
CA ASP A 225 -24.54 -4.03 0.02
C ASP A 225 -25.02 -5.33 -0.64
N GLN A 226 -25.53 -5.24 -1.88
CA GLN A 226 -25.91 -6.41 -2.67
C GLN A 226 -24.71 -7.29 -3.04
N ILE A 227 -23.58 -6.68 -3.42
CA ILE A 227 -22.33 -7.40 -3.69
C ILE A 227 -21.82 -8.06 -2.40
N GLY A 228 -21.86 -7.35 -1.29
CA GLY A 228 -21.49 -7.88 0.03
C GLY A 228 -22.33 -9.08 0.44
N GLU A 229 -23.66 -8.99 0.26
CA GLU A 229 -24.57 -10.08 0.52
C GLU A 229 -24.30 -11.29 -0.38
N PHE A 230 -24.03 -11.07 -1.68
CA PHE A 230 -23.66 -12.14 -2.61
C PHE A 230 -22.38 -12.85 -2.17
N VAL A 231 -21.30 -12.12 -1.85
CA VAL A 231 -20.03 -12.69 -1.43
C VAL A 231 -20.16 -13.44 -0.10
N ALA A 232 -20.94 -12.89 0.85
CA ALA A 232 -21.18 -13.51 2.14
C ALA A 232 -21.97 -14.82 2.06
N ASN A 233 -22.87 -14.96 1.08
CA ASN A 233 -23.70 -16.14 0.85
C ASN A 233 -23.19 -17.04 -0.27
N ALA A 234 -22.04 -16.70 -0.87
CA ALA A 234 -21.41 -17.53 -1.90
C ALA A 234 -21.00 -18.91 -1.34
N ASP A 235 -21.20 -19.93 -2.14
CA ASP A 235 -20.67 -21.25 -1.78
C ASP A 235 -19.13 -21.27 -1.75
N ARG A 236 -18.58 -22.31 -1.12
CA ARG A 236 -17.12 -22.46 -0.94
C ARG A 236 -16.37 -22.45 -2.28
N SER A 237 -16.94 -22.97 -3.35
CA SER A 237 -16.29 -23.02 -4.66
C SER A 237 -16.17 -21.62 -5.26
N ILE A 238 -17.24 -20.82 -5.19
CA ILE A 238 -17.27 -19.43 -5.63
C ILE A 238 -16.29 -18.60 -4.81
N PHE A 239 -16.37 -18.70 -3.49
CA PHE A 239 -15.49 -17.98 -2.58
C PHE A 239 -14.00 -18.28 -2.85
N ASN A 240 -13.64 -19.54 -3.01
CA ASN A 240 -12.25 -19.92 -3.32
C ASN A 240 -11.80 -19.36 -4.68
N LYS A 241 -12.63 -19.39 -5.72
CA LYS A 241 -12.30 -18.81 -7.03
C LYS A 241 -12.02 -17.31 -6.93
N ILE A 242 -12.85 -16.58 -6.18
CA ILE A 242 -12.63 -15.13 -5.94
C ILE A 242 -11.30 -14.92 -5.23
N LYS A 243 -11.05 -15.66 -4.16
CA LYS A 243 -9.81 -15.57 -3.38
C LYS A 243 -8.58 -15.87 -4.24
N ASP A 244 -8.57 -17.00 -4.95
CA ASP A 244 -7.44 -17.42 -5.80
C ASP A 244 -7.15 -16.38 -6.90
N HIS A 245 -8.22 -15.80 -7.47
CA HIS A 245 -8.11 -14.75 -8.47
C HIS A 245 -7.45 -13.48 -7.88
N LEU A 246 -7.88 -13.04 -6.69
CA LEU A 246 -7.31 -11.88 -6.01
C LEU A 246 -5.86 -12.14 -5.58
N ASP A 247 -5.54 -13.33 -5.07
CA ASP A 247 -4.18 -13.71 -4.69
C ASP A 247 -3.25 -13.69 -5.91
N SER A 248 -3.70 -14.20 -7.06
CA SER A 248 -2.94 -14.15 -8.32
C SER A 248 -2.73 -12.72 -8.84
N THR A 249 -3.74 -11.86 -8.71
CA THR A 249 -3.67 -10.44 -9.09
C THR A 249 -2.72 -9.69 -8.17
N ARG A 250 -2.81 -9.94 -6.86
CA ARG A 250 -1.92 -9.32 -5.86
C ARG A 250 -0.46 -9.64 -6.14
N GLN A 251 -0.12 -10.87 -6.50
CA GLN A 251 1.25 -11.24 -6.86
C GLN A 251 1.80 -10.44 -8.03
N LYS A 252 0.96 -10.06 -8.99
CA LYS A 252 1.34 -9.26 -10.17
C LYS A 252 1.42 -7.76 -9.88
N THR A 253 0.76 -7.28 -8.83
CA THR A 253 0.67 -5.86 -8.44
C THR A 253 1.52 -5.51 -7.23
N THR A 254 2.30 -6.44 -6.70
CA THR A 254 3.21 -6.20 -5.58
C THR A 254 4.60 -5.86 -6.12
N ILE A 255 5.30 -4.97 -5.43
CA ILE A 255 6.72 -4.71 -5.71
C ILE A 255 7.51 -6.02 -5.53
N ASP A 256 8.29 -6.38 -6.53
CA ASP A 256 9.10 -7.61 -6.50
C ASP A 256 10.01 -7.66 -5.26
N PRO A 257 10.17 -8.82 -4.64
CA PRO A 257 11.13 -8.99 -3.55
C PRO A 257 12.55 -8.66 -4.01
N ILE A 258 13.28 -7.96 -3.14
CA ILE A 258 14.67 -7.62 -3.40
C ILE A 258 15.54 -8.87 -3.22
N GLN A 259 16.44 -9.09 -4.16
CA GLN A 259 17.43 -10.17 -4.12
C GLN A 259 18.67 -9.73 -3.36
N PHE A 260 19.07 -10.52 -2.38
CA PHE A 260 20.28 -10.30 -1.57
C PHE A 260 21.27 -11.42 -1.80
N GLU A 261 22.58 -11.09 -1.68
CA GLU A 261 23.67 -12.07 -1.67
C GLU A 261 24.61 -11.72 -0.52
N CYS A 262 24.80 -12.66 0.41
CA CYS A 262 25.66 -12.46 1.58
C CYS A 262 27.11 -12.27 1.19
N ARG A 263 27.70 -11.17 1.64
CA ARG A 263 29.14 -10.87 1.43
C ARG A 263 30.04 -11.68 2.34
N GLY A 264 29.50 -12.34 3.37
CA GLY A 264 30.23 -13.12 4.37
C GLY A 264 30.30 -12.43 5.73
N THR A 265 30.98 -13.07 6.65
CA THR A 265 31.24 -12.55 8.01
C THR A 265 32.62 -11.91 8.06
N THR A 266 32.73 -10.76 8.74
CA THR A 266 34.01 -10.08 8.97
C THR A 266 34.41 -10.29 10.42
N ASP A 267 35.60 -10.81 10.68
CA ASP A 267 36.15 -10.96 12.03
C ASP A 267 36.70 -9.63 12.58
N LEU A 268 37.11 -9.64 13.85
CA LEU A 268 37.65 -8.45 14.52
C LEU A 268 38.98 -7.95 13.91
N GLU A 269 39.66 -8.77 13.12
CA GLU A 269 40.90 -8.45 12.43
C GLU A 269 40.66 -7.96 10.99
N GLY A 270 39.38 -7.93 10.55
CA GLY A 270 38.99 -7.45 9.23
C GLY A 270 39.02 -8.53 8.12
N ASN A 271 39.25 -9.80 8.46
CA ASN A 271 39.23 -10.89 7.49
C ASN A 271 37.80 -11.28 7.15
N VAL A 272 37.49 -11.39 5.86
CA VAL A 272 36.15 -11.75 5.38
C VAL A 272 36.11 -13.25 5.09
N THR A 273 35.20 -13.97 5.78
CA THR A 273 34.85 -15.35 5.43
C THR A 273 33.66 -15.33 4.50
N PRO A 274 33.81 -15.69 3.20
CA PRO A 274 32.72 -15.60 2.23
C PRO A 274 31.59 -16.57 2.58
N CYS A 275 30.33 -16.12 2.48
CA CYS A 275 29.14 -16.95 2.69
C CYS A 275 28.45 -17.30 1.36
N GLY A 276 28.19 -16.29 0.50
CA GLY A 276 27.59 -16.44 -0.82
C GLY A 276 26.13 -16.90 -0.82
N GLU A 277 25.45 -16.91 0.34
CA GLU A 277 24.04 -17.27 0.43
C GLU A 277 23.18 -16.24 -0.28
N LYS A 278 22.18 -16.71 -1.06
CA LYS A 278 21.25 -15.87 -1.79
C LYS A 278 19.85 -16.03 -1.21
N TRP A 279 19.18 -14.92 -0.96
CA TRP A 279 17.78 -14.94 -0.48
C TRP A 279 16.99 -13.75 -1.04
N GLN A 280 15.68 -13.80 -0.85
CA GLN A 280 14.78 -12.73 -1.23
C GLN A 280 14.11 -12.17 0.02
N GLN A 281 13.89 -10.86 0.06
CA GLN A 281 13.18 -10.19 1.11
C GLN A 281 12.13 -9.26 0.49
N PRO A 282 10.87 -9.28 0.97
CA PRO A 282 9.87 -8.33 0.52
C PRO A 282 10.34 -6.89 0.72
N PHE A 283 10.16 -6.05 -0.28
CA PHE A 283 10.34 -4.61 -0.11
C PHE A 283 9.11 -4.06 0.60
N THR A 284 9.32 -3.45 1.75
CA THR A 284 8.27 -2.78 2.51
C THR A 284 8.69 -1.34 2.76
N ILE A 285 7.77 -0.41 2.50
CA ILE A 285 7.96 1.00 2.82
C ILE A 285 7.60 1.19 4.29
N ASP A 286 8.61 1.17 5.15
CA ASP A 286 8.45 1.61 6.53
C ASP A 286 8.75 3.12 6.58
N ASN A 287 7.71 3.91 6.69
CA ASN A 287 7.82 5.37 6.65
C ASN A 287 8.81 5.93 7.68
N SER A 288 8.98 5.27 8.83
CA SER A 288 9.90 5.72 9.89
C SER A 288 11.38 5.59 9.52
N THR A 289 11.72 4.57 8.71
CA THR A 289 13.11 4.29 8.27
C THR A 289 13.36 4.68 6.83
N PHE A 290 12.32 4.71 6.00
CA PHE A 290 12.42 5.00 4.58
C PHE A 290 12.66 6.49 4.30
N PHE A 291 12.15 7.38 5.14
CA PHE A 291 12.30 8.84 5.06
C PHE A 291 13.21 9.43 6.15
N GLY A 292 13.88 8.61 6.96
CA GLY A 292 14.64 9.05 8.12
C GLY A 292 16.15 9.04 7.96
#